data_f60477579e89b8ffdcea44bbe3651857
#
_entry.id   f60477579e89b8ffdcea44bbe3651857
#
_cell.length_a   1.000
_cell.length_b   1.000
_cell.length_c   1.000
_cell.angle_alpha   90.00
_cell.angle_beta   90.00
_cell.angle_gamma   90.00
#
_symmetry.space_group_name_H-M   'P 1'
#
loop_
_entity.id
_entity.type
_entity.pdbx_description
1 polymer ?
#
loop_
_entity_poly.entity_id
_entity_poly.type
_entity_poly.pdbx_seq_one_letter_code
_entity_poly.pdbx_strand_id
1 'polypeptide(L)'
;LITKIFKKTNLNIIVMGLFNKNKKNNLIRKFLMYTLFKSTENFIFLGKGEYDNAIQNYPNYDEKFHFLPFCIDSKFWKSKSFNEKATGTILFLGNDGNRDFDFAKELAERLENLNFKFVTSHKYEIKNLPKNVEYVEANWNENILSDKDIRNHYENALLTIVPLKESLQPSGQSVALQSMAMSTPVLITKTTGFWD
;
A
#
# COMPACT_ATOMS: atom_id res chain seq x y z
N LEU A 1 16.21 1.68 -19.12
CA LEU A 1 15.82 2.04 -20.50
C LEU A 1 17.05 2.37 -21.35
N ILE A 2 17.86 3.32 -20.89
CA ILE A 2 19.12 3.71 -21.57
C ILE A 2 20.10 2.54 -21.63
N THR A 3 20.19 1.73 -20.57
CA THR A 3 21.09 0.57 -20.54
C THR A 3 20.75 -0.50 -21.56
N LYS A 4 19.46 -0.69 -21.91
CA LYS A 4 19.03 -1.65 -22.93
C LYS A 4 19.28 -1.17 -24.36
N ILE A 5 19.40 0.15 -24.60
CA ILE A 5 19.76 0.70 -25.91
C ILE A 5 21.21 0.30 -26.26
N PHE A 6 22.08 0.19 -25.26
CA PHE A 6 23.50 -0.08 -25.42
C PHE A 6 23.95 -1.49 -25.04
N LYS A 7 23.13 -2.27 -24.32
CA LYS A 7 23.40 -3.65 -23.93
C LYS A 7 22.15 -4.50 -24.07
N LYS A 8 22.27 -5.73 -24.59
CA LYS A 8 21.20 -6.75 -24.54
C LYS A 8 21.01 -7.18 -23.08
N THR A 9 20.24 -6.40 -22.31
CA THR A 9 19.84 -6.76 -20.94
C THR A 9 18.34 -7.04 -20.90
N ASN A 10 17.97 -8.10 -20.21
CA ASN A 10 16.58 -8.42 -19.98
C ASN A 10 16.03 -7.48 -18.88
N LEU A 11 15.12 -6.59 -19.24
CA LEU A 11 14.51 -5.65 -18.31
C LEU A 11 13.16 -6.19 -17.85
N ASN A 12 13.03 -6.48 -16.57
CA ASN A 12 11.77 -6.80 -15.93
C ASN A 12 11.40 -5.66 -14.97
N ILE A 13 10.14 -5.24 -14.97
CA ILE A 13 9.68 -4.08 -14.20
C ILE A 13 8.53 -4.53 -13.29
N ILE A 14 8.65 -4.24 -11.99
CA ILE A 14 7.51 -4.29 -11.06
C ILE A 14 6.76 -2.98 -11.18
N VAL A 15 5.45 -3.07 -11.43
CA VAL A 15 4.58 -1.93 -11.71
C VAL A 15 3.78 -1.57 -10.46
N MET A 16 3.82 -0.28 -10.09
CA MET A 16 2.98 0.31 -9.05
C MET A 16 2.58 1.74 -9.46
N GLY A 17 1.38 1.91 -9.98
CA GLY A 17 0.82 3.21 -10.36
C GLY A 17 1.30 3.78 -11.72
N LEU A 18 1.95 2.99 -12.56
CA LEU A 18 2.38 3.41 -13.91
C LEU A 18 1.17 3.60 -14.83
N PHE A 19 0.16 2.74 -14.72
CA PHE A 19 -1.03 2.69 -15.56
C PHE A 19 -2.26 3.36 -14.93
N ASN A 20 -2.06 4.24 -13.96
CA ASN A 20 -3.14 4.95 -13.29
C ASN A 20 -3.90 5.85 -14.28
N LYS A 21 -5.26 5.78 -14.26
CA LYS A 21 -6.18 6.50 -15.16
C LYS A 21 -5.98 8.03 -15.18
N ASN A 22 -5.55 8.62 -14.08
CA ASN A 22 -5.50 10.07 -13.89
C ASN A 22 -4.28 10.76 -14.56
N LYS A 23 -3.40 10.03 -15.21
CA LYS A 23 -2.24 10.63 -15.86
C LYS A 23 -2.61 11.15 -17.27
N LYS A 24 -2.47 12.45 -17.48
CA LYS A 24 -2.72 13.10 -18.78
C LYS A 24 -1.99 12.38 -19.92
N ASN A 25 -2.76 12.01 -20.94
CA ASN A 25 -2.27 11.29 -22.12
C ASN A 25 -1.76 12.31 -23.15
N ASN A 26 -0.49 12.70 -23.05
CA ASN A 26 0.17 13.60 -24.03
C ASN A 26 1.11 12.81 -24.94
N LEU A 27 1.56 13.44 -26.04
CA LEU A 27 2.45 12.81 -27.02
C LEU A 27 3.76 12.31 -26.42
N ILE A 28 4.32 13.07 -25.48
CA ILE A 28 5.57 12.70 -24.79
C ILE A 28 5.35 11.41 -23.99
N ARG A 29 4.23 11.30 -23.26
CA ARG A 29 3.90 10.08 -22.51
C ARG A 29 3.72 8.88 -23.46
N LYS A 30 3.02 9.05 -24.58
CA LYS A 30 2.85 7.99 -25.58
C LYS A 30 4.19 7.48 -26.10
N PHE A 31 5.11 8.40 -26.42
CA PHE A 31 6.46 8.06 -26.88
C PHE A 31 7.25 7.32 -25.79
N LEU A 32 7.22 7.81 -24.56
CA LEU A 32 7.88 7.16 -23.42
C LEU A 32 7.32 5.76 -23.16
N MET A 33 5.99 5.59 -23.18
CA MET A 33 5.35 4.28 -23.01
C MET A 33 5.75 3.31 -24.14
N TYR A 34 5.74 3.77 -25.39
CA TYR A 34 6.19 2.96 -26.54
C TYR A 34 7.63 2.47 -26.35
N THR A 35 8.53 3.38 -25.96
CA THR A 35 9.95 3.05 -25.73
C THR A 35 10.07 2.06 -24.55
N LEU A 36 9.28 2.26 -23.49
CA LEU A 36 9.24 1.37 -22.33
C LEU A 36 8.78 -0.03 -22.73
N PHE A 37 7.68 -0.16 -23.49
CA PHE A 37 7.18 -1.45 -23.95
C PHE A 37 8.17 -2.19 -24.84
N LYS A 38 8.90 -1.46 -25.71
CA LYS A 38 9.94 -2.07 -26.56
C LYS A 38 11.15 -2.56 -25.78
N SER A 39 11.53 -1.85 -24.72
CA SER A 39 12.75 -2.17 -23.96
C SER A 39 12.51 -3.17 -22.81
N THR A 40 11.27 -3.40 -22.41
CA THR A 40 10.90 -4.26 -21.27
C THR A 40 10.44 -5.62 -21.79
N GLU A 41 10.91 -6.69 -21.14
CA GLU A 41 10.44 -8.04 -21.41
C GLU A 41 9.17 -8.35 -20.62
N ASN A 42 9.19 -8.08 -19.31
CA ASN A 42 8.04 -8.39 -18.46
C ASN A 42 7.67 -7.20 -17.58
N PHE A 43 6.37 -6.96 -17.47
CA PHE A 43 5.76 -6.06 -16.51
C PHE A 43 5.02 -6.90 -15.47
N ILE A 44 5.44 -6.81 -14.22
CA ILE A 44 4.87 -7.57 -13.10
C ILE A 44 3.98 -6.61 -12.30
N PHE A 45 2.70 -6.87 -12.29
CA PHE A 45 1.70 -6.08 -11.57
C PHE A 45 1.42 -6.71 -10.21
N LEU A 46 1.41 -5.90 -9.16
CA LEU A 46 1.09 -6.35 -7.80
C LEU A 46 -0.39 -6.12 -7.44
N GLY A 47 -1.14 -5.39 -8.27
CA GLY A 47 -2.55 -5.12 -8.12
C GLY A 47 -3.34 -5.51 -9.36
N LYS A 48 -4.43 -6.26 -9.14
CA LYS A 48 -5.27 -6.79 -10.21
C LYS A 48 -5.92 -5.67 -11.04
N GLY A 49 -6.41 -4.62 -10.37
CA GLY A 49 -7.04 -3.49 -11.05
C GLY A 49 -6.11 -2.74 -12.01
N GLU A 50 -4.82 -2.57 -11.65
CA GLU A 50 -3.82 -1.97 -12.55
C GLU A 50 -3.46 -2.90 -13.69
N TYR A 51 -3.36 -4.22 -13.43
CA TYR A 51 -3.15 -5.25 -14.43
C TYR A 51 -4.26 -5.28 -15.48
N ASP A 52 -5.53 -5.37 -15.05
CA ASP A 52 -6.69 -5.40 -15.97
C ASP A 52 -6.79 -4.12 -16.79
N ASN A 53 -6.53 -2.97 -16.18
CA ASN A 53 -6.46 -1.70 -16.89
C ASN A 53 -5.34 -1.66 -17.93
N ALA A 54 -4.19 -2.29 -17.66
CA ALA A 54 -3.09 -2.37 -18.60
C ALA A 54 -3.45 -3.25 -19.80
N ILE A 55 -4.01 -4.43 -19.59
CA ILE A 55 -4.49 -5.32 -20.66
C ILE A 55 -5.53 -4.60 -21.53
N GLN A 56 -6.51 -3.95 -20.92
CA GLN A 56 -7.57 -3.25 -21.65
C GLN A 56 -7.04 -2.12 -22.55
N ASN A 57 -6.05 -1.37 -22.08
CA ASN A 57 -5.55 -0.19 -22.79
C ASN A 57 -4.35 -0.48 -23.71
N TYR A 58 -3.66 -1.61 -23.52
CA TYR A 58 -2.47 -1.98 -24.28
C TYR A 58 -2.48 -3.46 -24.70
N PRO A 59 -3.55 -3.94 -25.41
CA PRO A 59 -3.73 -5.35 -25.73
C PRO A 59 -2.60 -5.94 -26.60
N ASN A 60 -1.90 -5.10 -27.35
CA ASN A 60 -0.76 -5.54 -28.19
C ASN A 60 0.51 -5.91 -27.40
N TYR A 61 0.49 -5.75 -26.06
CA TYR A 61 1.60 -6.05 -25.16
C TYR A 61 1.20 -6.97 -24.03
N ASP A 62 0.01 -7.58 -24.09
CA ASP A 62 -0.56 -8.41 -23.03
C ASP A 62 0.33 -9.61 -22.67
N GLU A 63 1.01 -10.21 -23.65
CA GLU A 63 2.00 -11.29 -23.45
C GLU A 63 3.15 -10.92 -22.48
N LYS A 64 3.41 -9.60 -22.30
CA LYS A 64 4.44 -9.09 -21.39
C LYS A 64 3.90 -8.79 -19.99
N PHE A 65 2.59 -8.83 -19.80
CA PHE A 65 1.94 -8.46 -18.55
C PHE A 65 1.67 -9.68 -17.69
N HIS A 66 2.17 -9.66 -16.47
CA HIS A 66 2.02 -10.73 -15.52
C HIS A 66 1.47 -10.20 -14.20
N PHE A 67 0.43 -10.81 -13.71
CA PHE A 67 -0.10 -10.51 -12.39
C PHE A 67 0.57 -11.43 -11.35
N LEU A 68 1.17 -10.82 -10.34
CA LEU A 68 1.74 -11.48 -9.18
C LEU A 68 1.14 -10.85 -7.92
N PRO A 69 0.28 -11.54 -7.18
CA PRO A 69 -0.29 -11.02 -5.94
C PRO A 69 0.79 -10.63 -4.96
N PHE A 70 0.57 -9.51 -4.26
CA PHE A 70 1.48 -9.08 -3.20
C PHE A 70 1.52 -10.13 -2.08
N CYS A 71 2.71 -10.42 -1.57
CA CYS A 71 2.90 -11.40 -0.51
C CYS A 71 3.79 -10.86 0.61
N ILE A 72 3.72 -11.52 1.77
CA ILE A 72 4.52 -11.22 2.95
C ILE A 72 5.22 -12.48 3.46
N ASP A 73 6.26 -12.32 4.28
CA ASP A 73 6.87 -13.44 4.99
C ASP A 73 5.98 -13.87 6.18
N SER A 74 5.17 -14.89 5.98
CA SER A 74 4.29 -15.44 7.01
C SER A 74 4.99 -16.15 8.16
N LYS A 75 6.31 -16.42 8.06
CA LYS A 75 7.11 -16.95 9.18
C LYS A 75 7.50 -15.84 10.13
N PHE A 76 7.81 -14.67 9.60
CA PHE A 76 8.10 -13.50 10.40
C PHE A 76 6.83 -12.84 10.94
N TRP A 77 5.85 -12.58 10.06
CA TRP A 77 4.55 -12.00 10.42
C TRP A 77 3.61 -13.10 10.94
N LYS A 78 3.77 -13.45 12.19
CA LYS A 78 2.96 -14.48 12.86
C LYS A 78 2.73 -14.08 14.32
N SER A 79 1.47 -14.11 14.75
CA SER A 79 1.12 -13.92 16.16
C SER A 79 1.67 -15.07 17.02
N LYS A 80 2.16 -14.74 18.20
CA LYS A 80 2.65 -15.73 19.16
C LYS A 80 1.53 -16.41 19.94
N SER A 81 0.40 -15.73 20.10
CA SER A 81 -0.74 -16.25 20.84
C SER A 81 -2.04 -15.74 20.26
N PHE A 82 -3.05 -16.58 20.30
CA PHE A 82 -4.44 -16.23 19.97
C PHE A 82 -5.15 -15.60 21.18
N ASN A 83 -4.41 -15.15 22.18
CA ASN A 83 -4.95 -14.63 23.42
C ASN A 83 -5.71 -13.32 23.18
N GLU A 84 -6.74 -13.11 24.00
CA GLU A 84 -7.55 -11.90 24.04
C GLU A 84 -6.67 -10.65 23.94
N LYS A 85 -6.80 -9.91 22.84
CA LYS A 85 -6.08 -8.67 22.63
C LYS A 85 -6.62 -7.61 23.57
N ALA A 86 -5.87 -7.40 24.66
CA ALA A 86 -6.34 -6.71 25.85
C ALA A 86 -6.47 -5.18 25.74
N THR A 87 -6.04 -4.55 24.64
CA THR A 87 -5.83 -3.08 24.67
C THR A 87 -6.69 -2.29 23.73
N GLY A 88 -7.79 -2.65 23.29
CA GLY A 88 -8.82 -1.81 22.65
C GLY A 88 -8.35 -0.67 21.70
N THR A 89 -7.10 -0.72 21.18
CA THR A 89 -6.55 0.33 20.34
C THR A 89 -6.80 0.03 18.87
N ILE A 90 -7.31 1.02 18.13
CA ILE A 90 -7.46 0.96 16.67
C ILE A 90 -6.17 1.49 16.04
N LEU A 91 -5.52 0.63 15.26
CA LEU A 91 -4.25 0.95 14.60
C LEU A 91 -4.49 1.50 13.19
N PHE A 92 -3.94 2.67 12.91
CA PHE A 92 -3.72 3.20 11.56
C PHE A 92 -2.23 3.18 11.27
N LEU A 93 -1.83 2.53 10.17
CA LEU A 93 -0.44 2.43 9.78
C LEU A 93 -0.26 2.69 8.28
N GLY A 94 0.65 3.59 7.90
CA GLY A 94 1.00 3.79 6.50
C GLY A 94 1.65 5.12 6.18
N ASN A 95 2.51 5.08 5.14
CA ASN A 95 3.29 6.22 4.67
C ASN A 95 3.09 6.50 3.16
N ASP A 96 2.17 5.81 2.49
CA ASP A 96 1.91 6.08 1.08
C ASP A 96 0.91 7.22 0.89
N GLY A 97 1.00 7.90 -0.25
CA GLY A 97 0.17 9.06 -0.57
C GLY A 97 -1.31 8.76 -0.84
N ASN A 98 -1.70 7.48 -0.87
CA ASN A 98 -3.09 7.06 -1.09
C ASN A 98 -3.84 6.83 0.24
N ARG A 99 -3.20 7.05 1.40
CA ARG A 99 -3.89 7.00 2.69
C ARG A 99 -4.87 8.16 2.81
N ASP A 100 -6.06 7.87 3.29
CA ASP A 100 -7.07 8.88 3.62
C ASP A 100 -6.97 9.29 5.10
N PHE A 101 -6.07 10.23 5.37
CA PHE A 101 -5.83 10.75 6.71
C PHE A 101 -7.03 11.53 7.25
N ASP A 102 -7.75 12.23 6.38
CA ASP A 102 -8.91 13.03 6.80
C ASP A 102 -10.03 12.13 7.29
N PHE A 103 -10.31 11.04 6.55
CA PHE A 103 -11.26 10.03 6.99
C PHE A 103 -10.82 9.36 8.31
N ALA A 104 -9.52 9.04 8.45
CA ALA A 104 -9.01 8.43 9.69
C ALA A 104 -9.20 9.36 10.90
N LYS A 105 -8.93 10.66 10.74
CA LYS A 105 -9.15 11.67 11.79
C LYS A 105 -10.63 11.83 12.13
N GLU A 106 -11.48 11.98 11.12
CA GLU A 106 -12.93 12.07 11.31
C GLU A 106 -13.50 10.85 12.03
N LEU A 107 -13.01 9.65 11.70
CA LEU A 107 -13.43 8.43 12.38
C LEU A 107 -13.03 8.45 13.87
N ALA A 108 -11.82 8.90 14.19
CA ALA A 108 -11.37 9.04 15.56
C ALA A 108 -12.18 10.11 16.35
N GLU A 109 -12.49 11.24 15.72
CA GLU A 109 -13.35 12.27 16.30
C GLU A 109 -14.76 11.75 16.63
N ARG A 110 -15.35 10.94 15.72
CA ARG A 110 -16.70 10.37 15.94
C ARG A 110 -16.72 9.26 16.98
N LEU A 111 -15.60 8.59 17.21
CA LEU A 111 -15.48 7.45 18.12
C LEU A 111 -14.62 7.79 19.34
N GLU A 112 -14.98 8.87 20.05
CA GLU A 112 -14.23 9.43 21.18
C GLU A 112 -13.94 8.43 22.31
N ASN A 113 -14.78 7.40 22.46
CA ASN A 113 -14.62 6.35 23.46
C ASN A 113 -13.61 5.27 23.10
N LEU A 114 -13.06 5.30 21.87
CA LEU A 114 -12.06 4.35 21.40
C LEU A 114 -10.70 5.04 21.29
N ASN A 115 -9.64 4.31 21.61
CA ASN A 115 -8.29 4.79 21.47
C ASN A 115 -7.74 4.46 20.08
N PHE A 116 -7.13 5.43 19.42
CA PHE A 116 -6.48 5.27 18.12
C PHE A 116 -4.97 5.42 18.26
N LYS A 117 -4.22 4.72 17.42
CA LYS A 117 -2.78 4.89 17.28
C LYS A 117 -2.44 5.07 15.81
N PHE A 118 -1.88 6.24 15.48
CA PHE A 118 -1.44 6.58 14.14
C PHE A 118 0.07 6.42 14.03
N VAL A 119 0.50 5.47 13.21
CA VAL A 119 1.91 5.13 12.95
C VAL A 119 2.26 5.56 11.53
N THR A 120 2.91 6.72 11.38
CA THR A 120 3.19 7.34 10.08
C THR A 120 4.34 8.35 10.15
N SER A 121 5.00 8.61 9.01
CA SER A 121 5.98 9.69 8.86
C SER A 121 5.35 11.01 8.37
N HIS A 122 4.08 11.03 8.04
CA HIS A 122 3.39 12.21 7.47
C HIS A 122 3.04 13.25 8.54
N LYS A 123 4.04 13.97 9.06
CA LYS A 123 3.87 14.98 10.13
C LYS A 123 2.85 16.09 9.80
N TYR A 124 2.69 16.43 8.53
CA TYR A 124 1.74 17.47 8.11
C TYR A 124 0.28 17.02 8.20
N GLU A 125 0.05 15.74 7.91
CA GLU A 125 -1.29 15.14 7.93
C GLU A 125 -1.81 14.90 9.35
N ILE A 126 -0.90 14.91 10.36
CA ILE A 126 -1.23 14.64 11.76
C ILE A 126 -1.39 15.93 12.61
N LYS A 127 -1.46 17.10 11.98
CA LYS A 127 -1.80 18.33 12.71
C LYS A 127 -3.24 18.24 13.23
N ASN A 128 -3.44 18.74 14.46
CA ASN A 128 -4.75 18.78 15.12
C ASN A 128 -5.40 17.40 15.27
N LEU A 129 -4.65 16.42 15.76
CA LEU A 129 -5.18 15.09 16.06
C LEU A 129 -6.23 15.17 17.19
N PRO A 130 -7.29 14.35 17.12
CA PRO A 130 -8.22 14.15 18.22
C PRO A 130 -7.51 13.68 19.49
N LYS A 131 -8.09 13.99 20.67
CA LYS A 131 -7.46 13.68 21.98
C LYS A 131 -7.26 12.19 22.24
N ASN A 132 -8.07 11.35 21.58
CA ASN A 132 -8.01 9.89 21.67
C ASN A 132 -7.06 9.26 20.65
N VAL A 133 -6.22 10.06 19.97
CA VAL A 133 -5.23 9.58 18.98
C VAL A 133 -3.82 9.74 19.54
N GLU A 134 -3.12 8.62 19.72
CA GLU A 134 -1.68 8.57 19.95
C GLU A 134 -0.95 8.59 18.60
N TYR A 135 0.04 9.46 18.45
CA TYR A 135 0.91 9.50 17.28
C TYR A 135 2.25 8.81 17.57
N VAL A 136 2.66 7.96 16.65
CA VAL A 136 3.98 7.32 16.62
C VAL A 136 4.66 7.64 15.30
N GLU A 137 5.82 8.29 15.38
CA GLU A 137 6.61 8.58 14.19
C GLU A 137 7.18 7.30 13.59
N ALA A 138 6.93 7.09 12.30
CA ALA A 138 7.39 5.91 11.57
C ALA A 138 8.02 6.32 10.25
N ASN A 139 9.33 6.52 10.26
CA ASN A 139 10.09 6.77 9.04
C ASN A 139 10.98 5.57 8.73
N TRP A 140 10.54 4.73 7.76
CA TRP A 140 11.29 3.54 7.33
C TRP A 140 12.65 3.88 6.72
N ASN A 141 12.79 5.06 6.12
CA ASN A 141 14.06 5.49 5.52
C ASN A 141 15.10 5.85 6.57
N GLU A 142 14.66 6.25 7.75
CA GLU A 142 15.53 6.64 8.88
C GLU A 142 15.63 5.57 9.97
N ASN A 143 15.07 4.37 9.73
CA ASN A 143 15.01 3.25 10.67
C ASN A 143 14.48 3.63 12.07
N ILE A 144 13.52 4.57 12.13
CA ILE A 144 12.93 5.00 13.41
C ILE A 144 12.11 3.88 14.04
N LEU A 145 11.45 3.03 13.21
CA LEU A 145 10.75 1.84 13.67
C LEU A 145 11.27 0.59 12.97
N SER A 146 11.58 -0.44 13.75
CA SER A 146 11.92 -1.75 13.21
C SER A 146 10.68 -2.57 12.86
N ASP A 147 10.85 -3.62 12.03
CA ASP A 147 9.76 -4.56 11.74
C ASP A 147 9.23 -5.26 13.02
N LYS A 148 10.08 -5.41 14.05
CA LYS A 148 9.65 -5.94 15.36
C LYS A 148 8.71 -4.98 16.08
N ASP A 149 8.96 -3.68 15.99
CA ASP A 149 8.10 -2.65 16.59
C ASP A 149 6.75 -2.62 15.86
N ILE A 150 6.76 -2.72 14.54
CA ILE A 150 5.55 -2.83 13.72
C ILE A 150 4.74 -4.08 14.12
N ARG A 151 5.40 -5.22 14.30
CA ARG A 151 4.73 -6.43 14.82
C ARG A 151 4.07 -6.19 16.16
N ASN A 152 4.77 -5.55 17.09
CA ASN A 152 4.21 -5.23 18.41
C ASN A 152 2.98 -4.32 18.30
N HIS A 153 2.95 -3.38 17.36
CA HIS A 153 1.76 -2.58 17.11
C HIS A 153 0.57 -3.44 16.66
N TYR A 154 0.77 -4.39 15.74
CA TYR A 154 -0.30 -5.32 15.35
C TYR A 154 -0.72 -6.24 16.50
N GLU A 155 0.23 -6.80 17.26
CA GLU A 155 -0.06 -7.69 18.39
C GLU A 155 -0.95 -7.01 19.45
N ASN A 156 -0.76 -5.71 19.67
CA ASN A 156 -1.50 -4.95 20.67
C ASN A 156 -2.73 -4.21 20.11
N ALA A 157 -3.00 -4.29 18.82
CA ALA A 157 -4.15 -3.64 18.23
C ALA A 157 -5.39 -4.54 18.28
N LEU A 158 -6.55 -3.94 18.60
CA LEU A 158 -7.86 -4.58 18.49
C LEU A 158 -8.24 -4.75 17.02
N LEU A 159 -7.96 -3.73 16.22
CA LEU A 159 -8.34 -3.61 14.80
C LEU A 159 -7.30 -2.74 14.08
N THR A 160 -6.96 -3.10 12.86
CA THR A 160 -6.21 -2.23 11.95
C THR A 160 -7.17 -1.60 10.94
N ILE A 161 -7.11 -0.28 10.79
CA ILE A 161 -7.83 0.43 9.73
C ILE A 161 -6.87 0.82 8.61
N VAL A 162 -7.33 0.64 7.38
CA VAL A 162 -6.57 1.00 6.16
C VAL A 162 -7.48 1.86 5.27
N PRO A 163 -7.74 3.11 5.65
CA PRO A 163 -8.51 4.04 4.84
C PRO A 163 -7.69 4.47 3.63
N LEU A 164 -8.29 4.35 2.44
CA LEU A 164 -7.66 4.61 1.16
C LEU A 164 -8.49 5.58 0.32
N LYS A 165 -7.80 6.48 -0.38
CA LYS A 165 -8.36 7.25 -1.49
C LYS A 165 -8.49 6.36 -2.71
N GLU A 166 -9.52 6.60 -3.56
CA GLU A 166 -9.72 5.82 -4.78
C GLU A 166 -8.50 5.92 -5.72
N SER A 167 -7.96 4.77 -6.10
CA SER A 167 -6.81 4.66 -6.99
C SER A 167 -6.76 3.30 -7.65
N LEU A 168 -6.20 3.22 -8.86
CA LEU A 168 -5.79 1.94 -9.47
C LEU A 168 -4.46 1.42 -8.92
N GLN A 169 -3.67 2.28 -8.30
CA GLN A 169 -2.43 1.86 -7.66
C GLN A 169 -2.76 1.04 -6.41
N PRO A 170 -2.22 -0.17 -6.30
CA PRO A 170 -2.38 -0.96 -5.09
C PRO A 170 -1.70 -0.26 -3.91
N SER A 171 -2.45 -0.03 -2.85
CA SER A 171 -1.99 0.62 -1.63
C SER A 171 -2.52 -0.12 -0.41
N GLY A 172 -1.74 -0.18 0.67
CA GLY A 172 -2.18 -0.83 1.90
C GLY A 172 -2.07 -2.35 1.93
N GLN A 173 -1.66 -3.00 0.86
CA GLN A 173 -1.59 -4.46 0.77
C GLN A 173 -0.69 -5.07 1.85
N SER A 174 0.52 -4.53 2.04
CA SER A 174 1.44 -5.01 3.08
C SER A 174 0.83 -4.90 4.48
N VAL A 175 0.23 -3.75 4.79
CA VAL A 175 -0.40 -3.50 6.10
C VAL A 175 -1.55 -4.46 6.34
N ALA A 176 -2.42 -4.67 5.36
CA ALA A 176 -3.54 -5.58 5.50
C ALA A 176 -3.08 -7.04 5.70
N LEU A 177 -2.16 -7.52 4.86
CA LEU A 177 -1.64 -8.89 4.95
C LEU A 177 -0.87 -9.13 6.26
N GLN A 178 -0.04 -8.18 6.68
CA GLN A 178 0.70 -8.25 7.94
C GLN A 178 -0.25 -8.30 9.13
N SER A 179 -1.26 -7.42 9.16
CA SER A 179 -2.27 -7.39 10.21
C SER A 179 -3.03 -8.71 10.30
N MET A 180 -3.50 -9.25 9.18
CA MET A 180 -4.18 -10.55 9.13
C MET A 180 -3.29 -11.70 9.60
N ALA A 181 -2.01 -11.73 9.14
CA ALA A 181 -1.04 -12.74 9.58
C ALA A 181 -0.72 -12.65 11.08
N MET A 182 -0.82 -11.45 11.65
CA MET A 182 -0.71 -11.19 13.08
C MET A 182 -2.03 -11.44 13.86
N SER A 183 -3.03 -12.05 13.21
CA SER A 183 -4.37 -12.31 13.80
C SER A 183 -5.07 -11.04 14.29
N THR A 184 -4.79 -9.91 13.66
CA THR A 184 -5.45 -8.64 13.93
C THR A 184 -6.47 -8.37 12.81
N PRO A 185 -7.76 -8.20 13.14
CA PRO A 185 -8.77 -7.86 12.14
C PRO A 185 -8.40 -6.62 11.35
N VAL A 186 -8.84 -6.55 10.09
CA VAL A 186 -8.58 -5.40 9.22
C VAL A 186 -9.89 -4.85 8.68
N LEU A 187 -10.05 -3.54 8.77
CA LEU A 187 -11.08 -2.80 8.07
C LEU A 187 -10.40 -1.92 7.01
N ILE A 188 -10.73 -2.17 5.73
CA ILE A 188 -10.09 -1.50 4.62
C ILE A 188 -11.10 -0.90 3.66
N THR A 189 -10.78 0.27 3.10
CA THR A 189 -11.57 0.86 2.03
C THR A 189 -11.46 0.03 0.77
N LYS A 190 -12.60 -0.35 0.19
CA LYS A 190 -12.65 -1.01 -1.11
C LYS A 190 -12.31 0.01 -2.20
N THR A 191 -11.15 -0.15 -2.85
CA THR A 191 -10.71 0.65 -4.00
C THR A 191 -10.47 -0.25 -5.20
N THR A 192 -10.50 0.33 -6.40
CA THR A 192 -10.24 -0.42 -7.64
C THR A 192 -8.83 -1.05 -7.67
N GLY A 193 -7.85 -0.43 -7.02
CA GLY A 193 -6.46 -0.91 -7.03
C GLY A 193 -6.11 -1.91 -5.94
N PHE A 194 -6.89 -2.00 -4.89
CA PHE A 194 -6.58 -2.90 -3.77
C PHE A 194 -7.28 -4.25 -3.89
N TRP A 195 -8.54 -4.25 -4.35
CA TRP A 195 -9.43 -5.39 -4.24
C TRP A 195 -9.45 -6.22 -5.52
N ASP A 196 -9.29 -7.53 -5.38
CA ASP A 196 -9.37 -8.52 -6.45
C ASP A 196 -10.58 -9.41 -6.26
#